data_377d762afcc11383dd47288e7ece4712
#
_entry.id   377d762afcc11383dd47288e7ece4712
#
_cell.length_a   1.000
_cell.length_b   1.000
_cell.length_c   1.000
_cell.angle_alpha   90.00
_cell.angle_beta   90.00
_cell.angle_gamma   90.00
#
_symmetry.space_group_name_H-M   'P 1'
#
loop_
_entity.id
_entity.type
_entity.pdbx_description
1 polymer ?
#
loop_
_entity_poly.entity_id
_entity_poly.type
_entity_poly.pdbx_seq_one_letter_code
_entity_poly.pdbx_strand_id
1 'polypeptide(L)'
;MRPVQPVFVHGWGFGPDFWAPVQAELGWDDALTLDLGFVGQARPASCALAAQQMQAAQAQGAALLGVGHSLGFLWLAQHMDLSCANRLVGINAFAAFAARETFASGVPVRVLQRMLKGLANAPEKVLADFRGLCGAEETTRCGPNVPNLRIGLDLLLTGDVRSRLAHAAEPCCVLAARQDPVVSTAMTEDSFAQGEDIHWVAGGHLLPQTHVQACAAFLQSARKTMEQDAT
;
A
#
# COMPACT_ATOMS: atom_id res chain seq x y z
N MET A 1 -1.76 16.94 -23.28
CA MET A 1 -1.84 16.48 -21.88
C MET A 1 -1.16 15.11 -21.77
N ARG A 2 -0.31 14.95 -20.78
CA ARG A 2 0.29 13.64 -20.45
C ARG A 2 -0.79 12.77 -19.79
N PRO A 3 -1.09 11.56 -20.27
CA PRO A 3 -2.10 10.71 -19.66
C PRO A 3 -1.67 10.32 -18.24
N VAL A 4 -2.64 10.23 -17.31
CA VAL A 4 -2.42 9.75 -15.95
C VAL A 4 -2.89 8.31 -15.88
N GLN A 5 -1.98 7.40 -15.52
CA GLN A 5 -2.29 5.98 -15.34
C GLN A 5 -2.30 5.61 -13.85
N PRO A 6 -3.45 5.18 -13.30
CA PRO A 6 -3.53 4.68 -11.95
C PRO A 6 -2.85 3.31 -11.82
N VAL A 7 -2.10 3.10 -10.72
CA VAL A 7 -1.44 1.85 -10.39
C VAL A 7 -1.77 1.47 -8.95
N PHE A 8 -2.53 0.39 -8.75
CA PHE A 8 -2.99 -0.07 -7.44
C PHE A 8 -2.12 -1.18 -6.88
N VAL A 9 -1.72 -1.08 -5.61
CA VAL A 9 -0.96 -2.12 -4.89
C VAL A 9 -1.59 -2.38 -3.52
N HIS A 10 -1.94 -3.65 -3.28
CA HIS A 10 -2.58 -4.12 -2.04
C HIS A 10 -1.59 -4.25 -0.88
N GLY A 11 -2.13 -4.36 0.36
CA GLY A 11 -1.37 -4.60 1.58
C GLY A 11 -0.92 -6.04 1.77
N TRP A 12 -0.09 -6.28 2.81
CA TRP A 12 0.37 -7.61 3.19
C TRP A 12 -0.80 -8.53 3.52
N GLY A 13 -0.72 -9.77 3.04
CA GLY A 13 -1.74 -10.79 3.29
C GLY A 13 -3.00 -10.70 2.43
N PHE A 14 -3.08 -9.75 1.52
CA PHE A 14 -4.18 -9.57 0.55
C PHE A 14 -3.72 -9.85 -0.88
N GLY A 15 -4.62 -9.77 -1.83
CA GLY A 15 -4.39 -9.90 -3.28
C GLY A 15 -4.99 -8.71 -4.04
N PRO A 16 -4.89 -8.70 -5.38
CA PRO A 16 -5.38 -7.59 -6.21
C PRO A 16 -6.90 -7.36 -6.11
N ASP A 17 -7.67 -8.38 -5.80
CA ASP A 17 -9.11 -8.33 -5.55
C ASP A 17 -9.49 -7.44 -4.35
N PHE A 18 -8.54 -7.13 -3.48
CA PHE A 18 -8.69 -6.15 -2.39
C PHE A 18 -9.23 -4.80 -2.87
N TRP A 19 -8.86 -4.39 -4.08
CA TRP A 19 -9.25 -3.11 -4.66
C TRP A 19 -10.57 -3.15 -5.44
N ALA A 20 -11.16 -4.32 -5.67
CA ALA A 20 -12.34 -4.48 -6.52
C ALA A 20 -13.51 -3.55 -6.17
N PRO A 21 -13.90 -3.33 -4.89
CA PRO A 21 -14.99 -2.42 -4.56
C PRO A 21 -14.70 -0.97 -4.96
N VAL A 22 -13.48 -0.48 -4.71
CA VAL A 22 -13.07 0.89 -5.07
C VAL A 22 -12.95 1.06 -6.57
N GLN A 23 -12.40 0.07 -7.27
CA GLN A 23 -12.27 0.10 -8.73
C GLN A 23 -13.64 0.11 -9.43
N ALA A 24 -14.60 -0.65 -8.92
CA ALA A 24 -15.97 -0.64 -9.42
C ALA A 24 -16.63 0.74 -9.25
N GLU A 25 -16.41 1.41 -8.11
CA GLU A 25 -16.91 2.77 -7.85
C GLU A 25 -16.23 3.83 -8.73
N LEU A 26 -14.93 3.68 -8.99
CA LEU A 26 -14.14 4.62 -9.80
C LEU A 26 -14.43 4.51 -11.30
N GLY A 27 -14.72 3.30 -11.81
CA GLY A 27 -14.89 3.05 -13.24
C GLY A 27 -13.64 3.37 -14.09
N TRP A 28 -12.43 3.19 -13.52
CA TRP A 28 -11.17 3.48 -14.22
C TRP A 28 -10.71 2.25 -15.02
N ASP A 29 -11.04 2.21 -16.31
CA ASP A 29 -10.68 1.10 -17.20
C ASP A 29 -9.19 1.05 -17.53
N ASP A 30 -8.46 2.16 -17.31
CA ASP A 30 -7.02 2.30 -17.53
C ASP A 30 -6.17 1.92 -16.31
N ALA A 31 -6.79 1.51 -15.20
CA ALA A 31 -6.07 1.20 -13.97
C ALA A 31 -5.28 -0.11 -14.06
N LEU A 32 -4.00 -0.06 -13.67
CA LEU A 32 -3.16 -1.23 -13.50
C LEU A 32 -3.25 -1.71 -12.04
N THR A 33 -3.55 -2.98 -11.80
CA THR A 33 -3.54 -3.57 -10.46
C THR A 33 -2.42 -4.59 -10.36
N LEU A 34 -1.45 -4.33 -9.49
CA LEU A 34 -0.28 -5.17 -9.29
C LEU A 34 -0.53 -6.19 -8.19
N ASP A 35 -0.07 -7.42 -8.40
CA ASP A 35 -0.14 -8.52 -7.45
C ASP A 35 1.23 -8.82 -6.84
N LEU A 36 1.39 -8.60 -5.55
CA LEU A 36 2.60 -8.96 -4.79
C LEU A 36 2.63 -10.47 -4.45
N GLY A 37 1.56 -11.20 -4.74
CA GLY A 37 1.51 -12.66 -4.68
C GLY A 37 1.48 -13.24 -3.27
N PHE A 38 0.88 -12.55 -2.30
CA PHE A 38 0.81 -13.04 -0.91
C PHE A 38 -0.12 -14.22 -0.72
N VAL A 39 -1.10 -14.38 -1.61
CA VAL A 39 -2.14 -15.42 -1.55
C VAL A 39 -2.36 -16.04 -2.92
N GLY A 40 -2.88 -17.28 -2.93
CA GLY A 40 -3.11 -18.03 -4.15
C GLY A 40 -1.95 -18.93 -4.56
N GLN A 41 -1.99 -19.44 -5.79
CA GLN A 41 -0.92 -20.29 -6.29
C GLN A 41 0.39 -19.50 -6.33
N ALA A 42 1.45 -20.10 -5.80
CA ALA A 42 2.77 -19.53 -5.82
C ALA A 42 3.22 -19.28 -7.26
N ARG A 43 3.14 -18.01 -7.70
CA ARG A 43 3.87 -17.59 -8.89
C ARG A 43 5.24 -17.18 -8.42
N PRO A 44 6.32 -17.85 -8.87
CA PRO A 44 7.66 -17.39 -8.56
C PRO A 44 7.81 -15.92 -8.98
N ALA A 45 8.41 -15.10 -8.12
CA ALA A 45 8.76 -13.72 -8.42
C ALA A 45 7.60 -12.73 -8.67
N SER A 46 6.42 -12.89 -8.01
CA SER A 46 5.30 -11.93 -8.15
C SER A 46 5.73 -10.49 -7.90
N CYS A 47 6.54 -10.22 -6.87
CA CYS A 47 7.07 -8.87 -6.62
C CYS A 47 7.96 -8.36 -7.77
N ALA A 48 8.79 -9.22 -8.37
CA ALA A 48 9.63 -8.84 -9.51
C ALA A 48 8.79 -8.58 -10.77
N LEU A 49 7.75 -9.40 -11.00
CA LEU A 49 6.81 -9.19 -12.10
C LEU A 49 6.04 -7.88 -11.93
N ALA A 50 5.55 -7.59 -10.72
CA ALA A 50 4.90 -6.34 -10.39
C ALA A 50 5.81 -5.13 -10.66
N ALA A 51 7.10 -5.22 -10.28
CA ALA A 51 8.09 -4.18 -10.56
C ALA A 51 8.31 -4.00 -12.07
N GLN A 52 8.40 -5.07 -12.84
CA GLN A 52 8.51 -5.01 -14.30
C GLN A 52 7.28 -4.38 -14.96
N GLN A 53 6.07 -4.71 -14.52
CA GLN A 53 4.83 -4.12 -15.01
C GLN A 53 4.79 -2.62 -14.74
N MET A 54 5.20 -2.18 -13.55
CA MET A 54 5.27 -0.77 -13.22
C MET A 54 6.32 -0.04 -14.05
N GLN A 55 7.52 -0.62 -14.23
CA GLN A 55 8.55 -0.05 -15.10
C GLN A 55 8.08 0.07 -16.55
N ALA A 56 7.34 -0.92 -17.06
CA ALA A 56 6.76 -0.87 -18.39
C ALA A 56 5.73 0.26 -18.51
N ALA A 57 4.89 0.48 -17.51
CA ALA A 57 3.94 1.60 -17.46
C ALA A 57 4.67 2.97 -17.44
N GLN A 58 5.74 3.09 -16.65
CA GLN A 58 6.60 4.29 -16.65
C GLN A 58 7.22 4.57 -18.03
N ALA A 59 7.68 3.52 -18.71
CA ALA A 59 8.31 3.65 -20.04
C ALA A 59 7.34 4.08 -21.15
N GLN A 60 6.02 3.91 -20.97
CA GLN A 60 4.99 4.37 -21.91
C GLN A 60 4.75 5.88 -21.89
N GLY A 61 5.42 6.62 -21.01
CA GLY A 61 5.35 8.08 -20.96
C GLY A 61 4.14 8.66 -20.23
N ALA A 62 3.27 7.84 -19.62
CA ALA A 62 2.20 8.30 -18.74
C ALA A 62 2.78 8.81 -17.41
N ALA A 63 2.09 9.75 -16.76
CA ALA A 63 2.32 10.04 -15.35
C ALA A 63 1.61 8.98 -14.50
N LEU A 64 2.29 8.41 -13.51
CA LEU A 64 1.69 7.38 -12.67
C LEU A 64 1.05 7.97 -11.42
N LEU A 65 -0.19 7.59 -11.16
CA LEU A 65 -0.87 7.75 -9.87
C LEU A 65 -0.73 6.43 -9.11
N GLY A 66 0.30 6.31 -8.28
CA GLY A 66 0.53 5.12 -7.47
C GLY A 66 -0.39 5.11 -6.24
N VAL A 67 -1.32 4.16 -6.17
CA VAL A 67 -2.28 4.00 -5.07
C VAL A 67 -1.90 2.78 -4.24
N GLY A 68 -1.40 3.00 -3.04
CA GLY A 68 -0.94 1.93 -2.16
C GLY A 68 -1.76 1.82 -0.88
N HIS A 69 -2.20 0.61 -0.54
CA HIS A 69 -2.75 0.31 0.77
C HIS A 69 -1.67 -0.30 1.67
N SER A 70 -1.47 0.28 2.87
CA SER A 70 -0.58 -0.31 3.86
C SER A 70 0.83 -0.59 3.28
N LEU A 71 1.32 -1.84 3.31
CA LEU A 71 2.60 -2.25 2.69
C LEU A 71 2.67 -1.86 1.21
N GLY A 72 1.56 -1.87 0.47
CA GLY A 72 1.53 -1.50 -0.94
C GLY A 72 2.04 -0.08 -1.21
N PHE A 73 1.78 0.86 -0.30
CA PHE A 73 2.34 2.21 -0.39
C PHE A 73 3.87 2.20 -0.21
N LEU A 74 4.36 1.52 0.81
CA LEU A 74 5.81 1.38 1.05
C LEU A 74 6.51 0.76 -0.15
N TRP A 75 5.90 -0.28 -0.76
CA TRP A 75 6.40 -0.94 -1.95
C TRP A 75 6.44 0.01 -3.16
N LEU A 76 5.35 0.76 -3.42
CA LEU A 76 5.30 1.76 -4.49
C LEU A 76 6.37 2.84 -4.29
N ALA A 77 6.50 3.36 -3.08
CA ALA A 77 7.48 4.38 -2.76
C ALA A 77 8.93 3.92 -2.96
N GLN A 78 9.20 2.60 -2.92
CA GLN A 78 10.53 2.06 -3.23
C GLN A 78 10.79 1.88 -4.72
N HIS A 79 9.74 1.59 -5.52
CA HIS A 79 9.91 1.15 -6.90
C HIS A 79 9.51 2.20 -7.94
N MET A 80 8.62 3.14 -7.59
CA MET A 80 8.16 4.19 -8.48
C MET A 80 9.20 5.32 -8.55
N ASP A 81 9.40 5.90 -9.73
CA ASP A 81 10.21 7.10 -9.87
C ASP A 81 9.46 8.29 -9.28
N LEU A 82 10.01 8.88 -8.21
CA LEU A 82 9.46 10.04 -7.51
C LEU A 82 10.15 11.36 -7.88
N SER A 83 11.08 11.33 -8.84
CA SER A 83 11.80 12.53 -9.33
C SER A 83 11.06 13.29 -10.43
N CYS A 84 9.88 12.81 -10.83
CA CYS A 84 9.05 13.35 -11.90
C CYS A 84 7.61 13.54 -11.45
N ALA A 85 6.72 13.92 -12.35
CA ALA A 85 5.30 14.22 -12.09
C ALA A 85 4.46 12.97 -11.70
N ASN A 86 5.07 11.90 -11.18
CA ASN A 86 4.36 10.78 -10.59
C ASN A 86 3.93 11.15 -9.16
N ARG A 87 2.73 10.74 -8.75
CA ARG A 87 2.21 11.01 -7.42
C ARG A 87 1.86 9.75 -6.68
N LEU A 88 2.17 9.70 -5.39
CA LEU A 88 1.76 8.63 -4.49
C LEU A 88 0.52 9.01 -3.70
N VAL A 89 -0.40 8.06 -3.58
CA VAL A 89 -1.57 8.13 -2.71
C VAL A 89 -1.53 6.94 -1.75
N GLY A 90 -1.58 7.22 -0.47
CA GLY A 90 -1.61 6.21 0.59
C GLY A 90 -3.01 6.03 1.16
N ILE A 91 -3.47 4.78 1.30
CA ILE A 91 -4.66 4.44 2.09
C ILE A 91 -4.20 3.62 3.29
N ASN A 92 -4.39 4.13 4.51
CA ASN A 92 -3.85 3.53 5.73
C ASN A 92 -2.36 3.18 5.59
N ALA A 93 -1.59 4.12 5.05
CA ALA A 93 -0.21 3.96 4.64
C ALA A 93 0.79 4.39 5.72
N PHE A 94 2.03 4.04 5.51
CA PHE A 94 3.18 4.43 6.34
C PHE A 94 4.45 4.52 5.48
N ALA A 95 5.40 5.33 5.90
CA ALA A 95 6.71 5.45 5.25
C ALA A 95 7.76 4.52 5.87
N ALA A 96 7.55 4.06 7.10
CA ALA A 96 8.28 3.01 7.79
C ALA A 96 7.28 2.24 8.66
N PHE A 97 7.51 0.94 8.91
CA PHE A 97 6.59 0.13 9.70
C PHE A 97 7.19 -0.37 11.02
N ALA A 98 8.38 -0.93 10.98
CA ALA A 98 9.04 -1.42 12.18
C ALA A 98 9.60 -0.27 13.03
N ALA A 99 9.41 -0.35 14.35
CA ALA A 99 10.00 0.58 15.28
C ALA A 99 11.53 0.58 15.20
N ARG A 100 12.11 1.76 15.23
CA ARG A 100 13.56 2.00 15.23
C ARG A 100 13.87 3.27 16.02
N GLU A 101 15.13 3.56 16.30
CA GLU A 101 15.55 4.71 17.10
C GLU A 101 14.93 6.03 16.58
N THR A 102 14.89 6.22 15.26
CA THR A 102 14.33 7.43 14.62
C THR A 102 12.86 7.31 14.25
N PHE A 103 12.16 6.23 14.68
CA PHE A 103 10.74 5.97 14.38
C PHE A 103 10.11 5.10 15.48
N ALA A 104 9.91 5.71 16.64
CA ALA A 104 9.44 5.00 17.84
C ALA A 104 7.95 4.58 17.76
N SER A 105 7.13 5.27 16.96
CA SER A 105 5.71 4.96 16.72
C SER A 105 5.48 3.68 15.90
N GLY A 106 6.53 3.09 15.33
CA GLY A 106 6.47 1.87 14.55
C GLY A 106 6.09 0.63 15.38
N VAL A 107 5.71 -0.44 14.68
CA VAL A 107 5.42 -1.74 15.31
C VAL A 107 6.71 -2.35 15.88
N PRO A 108 6.69 -2.84 17.14
CA PRO A 108 7.87 -3.46 17.73
C PRO A 108 8.41 -4.62 16.86
N VAL A 109 9.72 -4.59 16.57
CA VAL A 109 10.41 -5.59 15.72
C VAL A 109 10.10 -7.04 16.12
N ARG A 110 9.98 -7.31 17.43
CA ARG A 110 9.62 -8.65 17.96
C ARG A 110 8.29 -9.19 17.43
N VAL A 111 7.34 -8.30 17.08
CA VAL A 111 6.02 -8.72 16.51
C VAL A 111 6.24 -9.30 15.12
N LEU A 112 6.95 -8.58 14.26
CA LEU A 112 7.25 -9.02 12.90
C LEU A 112 8.13 -10.29 12.89
N GLN A 113 9.12 -10.37 13.79
CA GLN A 113 9.94 -11.58 13.95
C GLN A 113 9.12 -12.80 14.38
N ARG A 114 8.11 -12.60 15.24
CA ARG A 114 7.16 -13.67 15.61
C ARG A 114 6.33 -14.12 14.41
N MET A 115 5.84 -13.19 13.59
CA MET A 115 5.12 -13.51 12.36
C MET A 115 6.01 -14.29 11.38
N LEU A 116 7.26 -13.85 11.15
CA LEU A 116 8.23 -14.58 10.31
C LEU A 116 8.46 -16.02 10.79
N LYS A 117 8.65 -16.21 12.10
CA LYS A 117 8.79 -17.54 12.69
C LYS A 117 7.50 -18.36 12.54
N GLY A 118 6.35 -17.71 12.71
CA GLY A 118 5.03 -18.36 12.56
C GLY A 118 4.78 -18.84 11.13
N LEU A 119 5.20 -18.08 10.11
CA LEU A 119 5.05 -18.47 8.69
C LEU A 119 5.78 -19.79 8.36
N ALA A 120 6.82 -20.16 9.09
CA ALA A 120 7.51 -21.42 8.88
C ALA A 120 6.74 -22.64 9.44
N ASN A 121 5.85 -22.44 10.42
CA ASN A 121 5.22 -23.53 11.17
C ASN A 121 3.70 -23.60 10.95
N ALA A 122 3.04 -22.46 10.83
CA ALA A 122 1.57 -22.34 10.72
C ALA A 122 1.18 -21.12 9.88
N PRO A 123 1.50 -21.09 8.58
CA PRO A 123 1.31 -19.93 7.72
C PRO A 123 -0.16 -19.51 7.59
N GLU A 124 -1.09 -20.47 7.53
CA GLU A 124 -2.53 -20.22 7.47
C GLU A 124 -3.00 -19.45 8.73
N LYS A 125 -2.51 -19.87 9.90
CA LYS A 125 -2.84 -19.21 11.16
C LYS A 125 -2.30 -17.80 11.23
N VAL A 126 -1.05 -17.57 10.81
CA VAL A 126 -0.45 -16.22 10.80
C VAL A 126 -1.24 -15.29 9.88
N LEU A 127 -1.63 -15.77 8.71
CA LEU A 127 -2.43 -15.00 7.76
C LEU A 127 -3.84 -14.71 8.30
N ALA A 128 -4.49 -15.70 8.88
CA ALA A 128 -5.83 -15.56 9.48
C ALA A 128 -5.82 -14.60 10.68
N ASP A 129 -4.84 -14.75 11.59
CA ASP A 129 -4.69 -13.86 12.76
C ASP A 129 -4.48 -12.39 12.31
N PHE A 130 -3.64 -12.16 11.29
CA PHE A 130 -3.42 -10.82 10.76
C PHE A 130 -4.68 -10.24 10.09
N ARG A 131 -5.36 -11.02 9.25
CA ARG A 131 -6.60 -10.58 8.61
C ARG A 131 -7.70 -10.29 9.62
N GLY A 132 -7.83 -11.13 10.64
CA GLY A 132 -8.74 -10.90 11.75
C GLY A 132 -8.42 -9.59 12.51
N LEU A 133 -7.13 -9.29 12.74
CA LEU A 133 -6.70 -8.00 13.29
C LEU A 133 -7.14 -6.83 12.40
N CYS A 134 -7.04 -6.97 11.07
CA CYS A 134 -7.51 -5.96 10.12
C CYS A 134 -9.03 -5.79 10.08
N GLY A 135 -9.79 -6.74 10.62
CA GLY A 135 -11.26 -6.78 10.54
C GLY A 135 -11.78 -7.42 9.24
N ALA A 136 -10.95 -8.23 8.55
CA ALA A 136 -11.40 -8.99 7.40
C ALA A 136 -12.25 -10.19 7.81
N GLU A 137 -13.35 -10.42 7.11
CA GLU A 137 -14.10 -11.67 7.23
C GLU A 137 -13.32 -12.84 6.62
N GLU A 138 -13.50 -14.06 7.16
CA GLU A 138 -12.86 -15.28 6.65
C GLU A 138 -13.47 -15.71 5.30
N THR A 139 -13.14 -15.02 4.22
CA THR A 139 -13.67 -15.35 2.87
C THR A 139 -12.61 -15.84 1.90
N THR A 140 -11.35 -15.99 2.32
CA THR A 140 -10.28 -16.26 1.36
C THR A 140 -10.22 -17.73 0.95
N ARG A 141 -10.60 -18.02 -0.27
CA ARG A 141 -10.49 -19.34 -0.92
C ARG A 141 -9.05 -19.72 -1.30
N CYS A 142 -8.09 -18.81 -1.13
CA CYS A 142 -6.72 -19.00 -1.55
C CYS A 142 -5.78 -19.10 -0.35
N GLY A 143 -4.93 -20.13 -0.32
CA GLY A 143 -3.92 -20.34 0.71
C GLY A 143 -2.78 -19.31 0.69
N PRO A 144 -1.96 -19.26 1.77
CA PRO A 144 -0.82 -18.38 1.88
C PRO A 144 0.32 -18.77 0.92
N ASN A 145 0.90 -17.79 0.25
CA ASN A 145 2.16 -17.94 -0.46
C ASN A 145 3.32 -17.57 0.49
N VAL A 146 3.85 -18.55 1.19
CA VAL A 146 4.86 -18.35 2.25
C VAL A 146 6.09 -17.59 1.77
N PRO A 147 6.72 -17.92 0.62
CA PRO A 147 7.85 -17.15 0.11
C PRO A 147 7.56 -15.64 -0.03
N ASN A 148 6.46 -15.29 -0.67
CA ASN A 148 6.11 -13.88 -0.88
C ASN A 148 5.65 -13.18 0.41
N LEU A 149 4.94 -13.88 1.31
CA LEU A 149 4.62 -13.35 2.63
C LEU A 149 5.87 -13.01 3.44
N ARG A 150 6.92 -13.83 3.35
CA ARG A 150 8.22 -13.55 3.99
C ARG A 150 8.87 -12.31 3.39
N ILE A 151 8.93 -12.18 2.07
CA ILE A 151 9.44 -10.98 1.38
C ILE A 151 8.68 -9.73 1.87
N GLY A 152 7.36 -9.80 1.99
CA GLY A 152 6.56 -8.70 2.52
C GLY A 152 6.89 -8.35 3.98
N LEU A 153 7.08 -9.35 4.87
CA LEU A 153 7.49 -9.09 6.25
C LEU A 153 8.92 -8.55 6.35
N ASP A 154 9.84 -8.99 5.49
CA ASP A 154 11.20 -8.45 5.42
C ASP A 154 11.16 -6.99 4.98
N LEU A 155 10.30 -6.63 4.02
CA LEU A 155 10.05 -5.26 3.61
C LEU A 155 9.49 -4.41 4.77
N LEU A 156 8.53 -4.92 5.55
CA LEU A 156 8.00 -4.24 6.73
C LEU A 156 9.06 -4.03 7.82
N LEU A 157 10.01 -4.98 7.96
CA LEU A 157 11.10 -4.87 8.94
C LEU A 157 12.15 -3.84 8.54
N THR A 158 12.51 -3.78 7.26
CA THR A 158 13.68 -3.05 6.79
C THR A 158 13.34 -1.75 6.06
N GLY A 159 12.14 -1.68 5.47
CA GLY A 159 11.73 -0.56 4.64
C GLY A 159 11.60 0.75 5.44
N ASP A 160 12.18 1.80 4.88
CA ASP A 160 12.06 3.18 5.36
C ASP A 160 12.21 4.10 4.15
N VAL A 161 11.13 4.76 3.77
CA VAL A 161 11.09 5.64 2.60
C VAL A 161 10.90 7.11 2.98
N ARG A 162 10.97 7.47 4.26
CA ARG A 162 10.77 8.84 4.74
C ARG A 162 11.69 9.83 4.04
N SER A 163 12.98 9.52 3.93
CA SER A 163 13.94 10.37 3.21
C SER A 163 13.62 10.44 1.71
N ARG A 164 13.13 9.36 1.12
CA ARG A 164 12.77 9.32 -0.30
C ARG A 164 11.54 10.18 -0.58
N LEU A 165 10.53 10.15 0.30
CA LEU A 165 9.33 11.00 0.20
C LEU A 165 9.68 12.47 0.36
N ALA A 166 10.56 12.82 1.30
CA ALA A 166 11.01 14.19 1.52
C ALA A 166 11.74 14.82 0.31
N HIS A 167 12.21 14.00 -0.64
CA HIS A 167 12.86 14.46 -1.88
C HIS A 167 12.03 14.16 -3.13
N ALA A 168 10.76 13.75 -2.97
CA ALA A 168 9.87 13.54 -4.11
C ALA A 168 9.53 14.86 -4.79
N ALA A 169 9.40 14.84 -6.12
CA ALA A 169 9.02 16.02 -6.89
C ALA A 169 7.59 16.48 -6.57
N GLU A 170 6.71 15.52 -6.29
CA GLU A 170 5.32 15.77 -5.92
C GLU A 170 5.05 15.23 -4.52
N PRO A 171 4.38 15.99 -3.64
CA PRO A 171 4.00 15.50 -2.32
C PRO A 171 3.00 14.36 -2.44
N CYS A 172 3.11 13.37 -1.56
CA CYS A 172 2.08 12.35 -1.47
C CYS A 172 0.87 12.85 -0.66
N CYS A 173 -0.29 12.24 -0.87
CA CYS A 173 -1.47 12.47 -0.06
C CYS A 173 -1.95 11.15 0.58
N VAL A 174 -2.52 11.23 1.76
CA VAL A 174 -2.85 10.05 2.56
C VAL A 174 -4.27 10.14 3.11
N LEU A 175 -5.05 9.08 2.89
CA LEU A 175 -6.32 8.85 3.58
C LEU A 175 -6.06 7.85 4.72
N ALA A 176 -6.27 8.25 5.96
CA ALA A 176 -5.97 7.45 7.13
C ALA A 176 -7.16 7.27 8.05
N ALA A 177 -7.30 6.08 8.63
CA ALA A 177 -8.35 5.74 9.57
C ALA A 177 -7.91 6.01 11.01
N ARG A 178 -8.82 6.64 11.81
CA ARG A 178 -8.51 6.93 13.23
C ARG A 178 -8.53 5.71 14.15
N GLN A 179 -9.24 4.65 13.78
CA GLN A 179 -9.37 3.42 14.56
C GLN A 179 -8.65 2.23 13.89
N ASP A 180 -7.59 2.50 13.13
CA ASP A 180 -6.78 1.46 12.50
C ASP A 180 -5.97 0.68 13.56
N PRO A 181 -6.20 -0.64 13.72
CA PRO A 181 -5.47 -1.45 14.71
C PRO A 181 -4.07 -1.85 14.26
N VAL A 182 -3.70 -1.58 13.00
CA VAL A 182 -2.41 -1.94 12.39
C VAL A 182 -1.51 -0.71 12.25
N VAL A 183 -2.07 0.39 11.75
CA VAL A 183 -1.36 1.66 11.54
C VAL A 183 -1.93 2.70 12.49
N SER A 184 -1.23 2.94 13.60
CA SER A 184 -1.68 3.93 14.58
C SER A 184 -1.63 5.36 14.01
N THR A 185 -2.43 6.27 14.58
CA THR A 185 -2.38 7.69 14.21
C THR A 185 -0.96 8.27 14.38
N ALA A 186 -0.26 7.92 15.46
CA ALA A 186 1.12 8.32 15.67
C ALA A 186 2.07 7.81 14.59
N MET A 187 1.88 6.55 14.12
CA MET A 187 2.68 6.01 13.02
C MET A 187 2.44 6.79 11.73
N THR A 188 1.19 7.13 11.43
CA THR A 188 0.84 7.94 10.25
C THR A 188 1.46 9.34 10.35
N GLU A 189 1.28 10.01 11.47
CA GLU A 189 1.82 11.36 11.70
C GLU A 189 3.35 11.39 11.60
N ASP A 190 4.06 10.44 12.21
CA ASP A 190 5.52 10.32 12.12
C ASP A 190 6.02 9.91 10.73
N SER A 191 5.20 9.17 9.96
CA SER A 191 5.53 8.78 8.58
C SER A 191 5.47 9.97 7.62
N PHE A 192 4.54 10.90 7.85
CA PHE A 192 4.17 11.97 6.93
C PHE A 192 4.29 13.36 7.57
N ALA A 193 5.32 13.55 8.42
CA ALA A 193 5.55 14.79 9.16
C ALA A 193 6.12 15.96 8.33
N GLN A 194 6.48 15.73 7.07
CA GLN A 194 7.19 16.70 6.23
C GLN A 194 6.25 17.58 5.37
N GLY A 195 4.94 17.62 5.72
CA GLY A 195 3.97 18.51 5.04
C GLY A 195 3.08 17.80 4.02
N GLU A 196 3.03 16.47 4.09
CA GLU A 196 2.09 15.68 3.32
C GLU A 196 0.65 15.88 3.84
N ASP A 197 -0.32 15.83 2.92
CA ASP A 197 -1.73 16.06 3.24
C ASP A 197 -2.37 14.75 3.77
N ILE A 198 -2.68 14.72 5.07
CA ILE A 198 -3.31 13.59 5.73
C ILE A 198 -4.80 13.86 5.95
N HIS A 199 -5.64 13.14 5.22
CA HIS A 199 -7.09 13.16 5.40
C HIS A 199 -7.51 12.06 6.37
N TRP A 200 -8.12 12.45 7.49
CA TRP A 200 -8.57 11.52 8.52
C TRP A 200 -10.04 11.17 8.39
N VAL A 201 -10.34 9.86 8.42
CA VAL A 201 -11.72 9.35 8.50
C VAL A 201 -11.90 8.44 9.70
N ALA A 202 -13.15 8.28 10.15
CA ALA A 202 -13.50 7.18 11.04
C ALA A 202 -13.38 5.85 10.28
N GLY A 203 -12.88 4.80 10.93
CA GLY A 203 -12.75 3.49 10.28
C GLY A 203 -11.53 2.71 10.77
N GLY A 204 -11.39 1.48 10.29
CA GLY A 204 -10.28 0.55 10.57
C GLY A 204 -9.33 0.40 9.40
N HIS A 205 -8.55 -0.70 9.41
CA HIS A 205 -7.48 -0.91 8.42
C HIS A 205 -7.97 -1.12 6.98
N LEU A 206 -9.21 -1.56 6.77
CA LEU A 206 -9.73 -1.96 5.47
C LEU A 206 -10.60 -0.88 4.80
N LEU A 207 -10.19 0.39 4.83
CA LEU A 207 -10.95 1.49 4.21
C LEU A 207 -11.40 1.20 2.77
N PRO A 208 -10.59 0.62 1.87
CA PRO A 208 -11.03 0.30 0.51
C PRO A 208 -12.18 -0.69 0.42
N GLN A 209 -12.45 -1.44 1.47
CA GLN A 209 -13.56 -2.40 1.53
C GLN A 209 -14.76 -1.87 2.34
N THR A 210 -14.49 -1.05 3.35
CA THR A 210 -15.52 -0.58 4.30
C THR A 210 -16.00 0.86 4.06
N HIS A 211 -15.19 1.68 3.40
CA HIS A 211 -15.43 3.11 3.14
C HIS A 211 -15.16 3.44 1.66
N VAL A 212 -15.76 2.65 0.77
CA VAL A 212 -15.51 2.66 -0.68
C VAL A 212 -15.68 4.06 -1.28
N GLN A 213 -16.81 4.74 -0.98
CA GLN A 213 -17.10 6.08 -1.51
C GLN A 213 -16.08 7.13 -1.05
N ALA A 214 -15.64 7.06 0.22
CA ALA A 214 -14.62 7.99 0.72
C ALA A 214 -13.28 7.77 0.03
N CYS A 215 -12.87 6.51 -0.17
CA CYS A 215 -11.67 6.17 -0.93
C CYS A 215 -11.78 6.62 -2.38
N ALA A 216 -12.90 6.35 -3.05
CA ALA A 216 -13.10 6.74 -4.44
C ALA A 216 -13.07 8.27 -4.62
N ALA A 217 -13.77 9.03 -3.78
CA ALA A 217 -13.77 10.49 -3.83
C ALA A 217 -12.36 11.07 -3.62
N PHE A 218 -11.59 10.51 -2.67
CA PHE A 218 -10.22 10.92 -2.41
C PHE A 218 -9.30 10.66 -3.61
N LEU A 219 -9.41 9.48 -4.22
CA LEU A 219 -8.62 9.10 -5.39
C LEU A 219 -8.98 9.92 -6.64
N GLN A 220 -10.27 10.21 -6.85
CA GLN A 220 -10.73 11.08 -7.94
C GLN A 220 -10.16 12.50 -7.79
N SER A 221 -10.12 13.04 -6.57
CA SER A 221 -9.52 14.33 -6.29
C SER A 221 -8.01 14.33 -6.62
N ALA A 222 -7.28 13.31 -6.18
CA ALA A 222 -5.84 13.19 -6.46
C ALA A 222 -5.54 13.09 -7.95
N ARG A 223 -6.30 12.29 -8.71
CA ARG A 223 -6.17 12.17 -10.17
C ARG A 223 -6.44 13.49 -10.87
N LYS A 224 -7.53 14.16 -10.49
CA LYS A 224 -7.90 15.47 -11.07
C LYS A 224 -6.82 16.53 -10.86
N THR A 225 -6.20 16.57 -9.69
CA THR A 225 -5.09 17.49 -9.43
C THR A 225 -3.91 17.21 -10.38
N MET A 226 -3.50 15.94 -10.54
CA MET A 226 -2.43 15.58 -11.49
C MET A 226 -2.75 15.97 -12.95
N GLU A 227 -4.00 15.81 -13.37
CA GLU A 227 -4.45 16.15 -14.73
C GLU A 227 -4.42 17.67 -14.96
N GLN A 228 -4.68 18.48 -13.92
CA GLN A 228 -4.60 19.94 -13.95
C GLN A 228 -3.15 20.44 -13.99
N ASP A 229 -2.26 19.84 -13.20
CA ASP A 229 -0.83 20.20 -13.14
C ASP A 229 -0.09 19.83 -14.44
N ALA A 230 -0.65 18.92 -15.27
CA ALA A 230 -0.11 18.50 -16.55
C ALA A 230 -0.53 19.40 -17.75
N THR A 231 -1.28 20.49 -17.50
CA THR A 231 -1.80 21.41 -18.52
C THR A 231 -1.02 22.70 -18.54
#